data_a856ed7b70fd38e490938664a3faeca2
#
_entry.id   a856ed7b70fd38e490938664a3faeca2
#
_cell.length_a   1.000
_cell.length_b   1.000
_cell.length_c   1.000
_cell.angle_alpha   90.00
_cell.angle_beta   90.00
_cell.angle_gamma   90.00
#
_symmetry.space_group_name_H-M   'P 1'
#
loop_
_entity.id
_entity.type
_entity.pdbx_description
1 polymer ?
#
loop_
_entity_poly.entity_id
_entity_poly.type
_entity_poly.pdbx_seq_one_letter_code
_entity_poly.pdbx_strand_id
1 'polypeptide(L)'
;MRKVLFCCIQSLLLTSLANAQPATRAIRDFDLLGRWAIECTRPASPINEHSLFSLTSVGNAWVLNDFGPDYDGMVYRIVDAKRVAPDKLSLRQVLASDEKVVLDVVMVKDGERIRIWSSHTADGSVLVQDGTIASARDQQTRWAGRCGERRAEQPNSPRE
;
A
#
# COMPACT_ATOMS: atom_id res chain seq x y z
N MET A 1 -37.54 -47.28 32.89
CA MET A 1 -37.43 -45.82 32.91
C MET A 1 -35.98 -45.39 32.83
N ARG A 2 -35.49 -44.98 31.67
CA ARG A 2 -34.18 -44.32 31.50
C ARG A 2 -34.34 -43.31 30.39
N LYS A 3 -34.52 -42.06 30.76
CA LYS A 3 -34.50 -40.91 29.85
C LYS A 3 -33.04 -40.57 29.59
N VAL A 4 -32.58 -40.75 28.36
CA VAL A 4 -31.29 -40.31 27.89
C VAL A 4 -31.41 -38.87 27.39
N LEU A 5 -30.64 -38.03 28.01
CA LEU A 5 -30.48 -36.62 27.75
C LEU A 5 -29.64 -36.45 26.49
N PHE A 6 -30.26 -35.99 25.41
CA PHE A 6 -29.55 -35.51 24.20
C PHE A 6 -29.59 -33.99 24.23
N CYS A 7 -28.51 -33.39 24.67
CA CYS A 7 -28.41 -31.92 24.66
C CYS A 7 -27.05 -31.48 24.11
N CYS A 8 -27.12 -30.65 23.06
CA CYS A 8 -26.17 -29.61 22.71
C CYS A 8 -24.75 -30.00 22.32
N ILE A 9 -24.56 -30.30 21.03
CA ILE A 9 -23.31 -30.02 20.32
C ILE A 9 -23.69 -29.37 18.99
N GLN A 10 -24.05 -28.09 19.01
CA GLN A 10 -24.17 -27.25 17.83
C GLN A 10 -23.91 -25.82 18.23
N SER A 11 -22.64 -25.43 18.39
CA SER A 11 -22.26 -23.99 18.46
C SER A 11 -20.74 -23.86 18.51
N LEU A 12 -20.04 -24.17 17.44
CA LEU A 12 -18.59 -23.83 17.32
C LEU A 12 -18.09 -23.88 15.86
N LEU A 13 -18.76 -23.17 14.95
CA LEU A 13 -18.24 -23.03 13.58
C LEU A 13 -18.57 -21.65 12.96
N LEU A 14 -18.39 -20.56 13.69
CA LEU A 14 -18.62 -19.23 13.14
C LEU A 14 -17.61 -18.18 13.62
N THR A 15 -16.31 -18.49 13.65
CA THR A 15 -15.31 -17.48 14.03
C THR A 15 -14.04 -17.46 13.17
N SER A 16 -14.12 -17.75 11.89
CA SER A 16 -12.92 -17.70 11.03
C SER A 16 -12.99 -16.76 9.82
N LEU A 17 -13.94 -15.85 9.74
CA LEU A 17 -14.02 -14.92 8.60
C LEU A 17 -13.69 -13.46 8.92
N ALA A 18 -13.25 -13.12 10.14
CA ALA A 18 -13.01 -11.73 10.54
C ALA A 18 -11.54 -11.29 10.52
N ASN A 19 -10.59 -12.12 10.10
CA ASN A 19 -9.15 -11.80 10.14
C ASN A 19 -8.51 -11.40 8.81
N ALA A 20 -9.28 -11.28 7.75
CA ALA A 20 -8.75 -10.69 6.54
C ALA A 20 -8.85 -9.16 6.67
N GLN A 21 -7.72 -8.51 7.01
CA GLN A 21 -7.33 -7.17 6.56
C GLN A 21 -7.17 -6.04 7.58
N PRO A 22 -6.34 -6.16 8.59
CA PRO A 22 -5.88 -4.98 9.30
C PRO A 22 -5.14 -4.00 8.34
N ALA A 23 -4.36 -4.51 7.39
CA ALA A 23 -3.62 -3.70 6.41
C ALA A 23 -4.54 -2.86 5.50
N THR A 24 -5.56 -3.47 4.90
CA THR A 24 -6.51 -2.78 4.02
C THR A 24 -7.26 -1.67 4.74
N ARG A 25 -7.69 -1.94 5.98
CA ARG A 25 -8.36 -0.94 6.80
C ARG A 25 -7.42 0.23 7.13
N ALA A 26 -6.19 -0.04 7.56
CA ALA A 26 -5.21 1.00 7.88
C ALA A 26 -4.91 1.90 6.66
N ILE A 27 -4.80 1.31 5.46
CA ILE A 27 -4.58 2.05 4.20
C ILE A 27 -5.79 2.94 3.87
N ARG A 28 -7.02 2.44 4.04
CA ARG A 28 -8.26 3.22 3.82
C ARG A 28 -8.41 4.34 4.84
N ASP A 29 -8.24 4.04 6.12
CA ASP A 29 -8.39 5.00 7.23
C ASP A 29 -7.30 6.09 7.18
N PHE A 30 -6.14 5.79 6.58
CA PHE A 30 -5.08 6.77 6.30
C PHE A 30 -5.35 7.55 5.02
N ASP A 31 -6.36 7.14 4.22
CA ASP A 31 -6.71 7.71 2.93
C ASP A 31 -5.51 7.72 1.96
N LEU A 32 -4.87 6.55 1.80
CA LEU A 32 -3.70 6.40 0.93
C LEU A 32 -4.07 5.98 -0.49
N LEU A 33 -5.29 5.39 -0.71
CA LEU A 33 -5.68 4.88 -2.01
C LEU A 33 -5.73 5.97 -3.08
N GLY A 34 -5.37 5.60 -4.30
CA GLY A 34 -5.36 6.49 -5.45
C GLY A 34 -3.96 6.74 -5.98
N ARG A 35 -3.87 7.67 -6.93
CA ARG A 35 -2.61 8.04 -7.58
C ARG A 35 -1.99 9.27 -6.91
N TRP A 36 -0.68 9.18 -6.73
CA TRP A 36 0.14 10.24 -6.16
C TRP A 36 1.33 10.53 -7.05
N ALA A 37 1.65 11.78 -7.28
CA ALA A 37 2.80 12.20 -8.07
C ALA A 37 3.32 13.55 -7.58
N ILE A 38 4.59 13.87 -7.89
CA ILE A 38 5.16 15.19 -7.62
C ILE A 38 4.41 16.23 -8.46
N GLU A 39 4.20 15.93 -9.75
CA GLU A 39 3.44 16.73 -10.70
C GLU A 39 2.43 15.84 -11.45
N CYS A 40 1.17 15.89 -11.06
CA CYS A 40 0.11 15.05 -11.61
C CYS A 40 -0.18 15.26 -13.10
N THR A 41 0.11 16.43 -13.62
CA THR A 41 -0.14 16.81 -15.02
C THR A 41 0.99 16.40 -15.97
N ARG A 42 2.15 16.02 -15.41
CA ARG A 42 3.30 15.53 -16.20
C ARG A 42 3.30 14.01 -16.25
N PRO A 43 3.81 13.42 -17.33
CA PRO A 43 3.99 11.98 -17.42
C PRO A 43 4.94 11.47 -16.32
N ALA A 44 4.79 10.20 -15.99
CA ALA A 44 5.70 9.51 -15.08
C ALA A 44 7.13 9.54 -15.67
N SER A 45 8.11 9.66 -14.77
CA SER A 45 9.54 9.64 -15.08
C SER A 45 10.33 9.39 -13.80
N PRO A 46 11.65 9.09 -13.85
CA PRO A 46 12.46 8.89 -12.63
C PRO A 46 12.51 10.10 -11.69
N ILE A 47 12.23 11.29 -12.19
CA ILE A 47 12.14 12.51 -11.38
C ILE A 47 10.71 12.94 -11.08
N ASN A 48 9.71 12.23 -11.59
CA ASN A 48 8.29 12.42 -11.35
C ASN A 48 7.59 11.07 -11.26
N GLU A 49 7.97 10.28 -10.25
CA GLU A 49 7.35 8.98 -9.98
C GLU A 49 5.86 9.13 -9.74
N HIS A 50 5.08 8.24 -10.36
CA HIS A 50 3.66 8.09 -10.06
C HIS A 50 3.44 6.82 -9.25
N SER A 51 2.96 6.96 -8.03
CA SER A 51 2.60 5.84 -7.16
C SER A 51 1.09 5.63 -7.16
N LEU A 52 0.63 4.43 -7.52
CA LEU A 52 -0.79 4.05 -7.47
C LEU A 52 -1.03 3.03 -6.36
N PHE A 53 -1.67 3.44 -5.29
CA PHE A 53 -2.15 2.56 -4.24
C PHE A 53 -3.55 2.05 -4.56
N SER A 54 -3.72 0.73 -4.58
CA SER A 54 -4.96 0.08 -4.99
C SER A 54 -5.29 -1.14 -4.14
N LEU A 55 -6.56 -1.56 -4.20
CA LEU A 55 -7.04 -2.79 -3.60
C LEU A 55 -7.63 -3.69 -4.69
N THR A 56 -7.37 -4.99 -4.60
CA THR A 56 -8.08 -5.98 -5.41
C THR A 56 -9.50 -6.19 -4.89
N SER A 57 -10.34 -6.85 -5.67
CA SER A 57 -11.71 -7.23 -5.28
C SER A 57 -11.74 -8.15 -4.04
N VAL A 58 -10.67 -8.91 -3.80
CA VAL A 58 -10.50 -9.75 -2.61
C VAL A 58 -9.78 -9.03 -1.46
N GLY A 59 -9.51 -7.73 -1.63
CA GLY A 59 -8.99 -6.87 -0.59
C GLY A 59 -7.48 -6.90 -0.37
N ASN A 60 -6.68 -7.49 -1.27
CA ASN A 60 -5.23 -7.35 -1.23
C ASN A 60 -4.82 -5.94 -1.62
N ALA A 61 -3.86 -5.39 -0.89
CA ALA A 61 -3.35 -4.05 -1.13
C ALA A 61 -2.06 -4.10 -1.97
N TRP A 62 -1.96 -3.16 -2.91
CA TRP A 62 -0.84 -3.06 -3.84
C TRP A 62 -0.41 -1.61 -4.01
N VAL A 63 0.87 -1.41 -4.32
CA VAL A 63 1.37 -0.17 -4.88
C VAL A 63 2.14 -0.45 -6.16
N LEU A 64 1.82 0.31 -7.20
CA LEU A 64 2.56 0.38 -8.46
C LEU A 64 3.33 1.70 -8.46
N ASN A 65 4.64 1.63 -8.55
CA ASN A 65 5.51 2.79 -8.79
C ASN A 65 5.89 2.80 -10.27
N ASP A 66 5.43 3.82 -10.97
CA ASP A 66 5.64 4.05 -12.40
C ASP A 66 6.71 5.14 -12.59
N PHE A 67 7.78 4.80 -13.28
CA PHE A 67 8.92 5.70 -13.59
C PHE A 67 8.95 6.12 -15.05
N GLY A 68 7.87 5.85 -15.81
CA GLY A 68 7.75 6.21 -17.21
C GLY A 68 8.08 5.09 -18.18
N PRO A 69 7.92 5.34 -19.50
CA PRO A 69 7.91 4.31 -20.53
C PRO A 69 9.27 3.60 -20.75
N ASP A 70 10.35 4.23 -20.35
CA ASP A 70 11.71 3.68 -20.51
C ASP A 70 12.18 2.86 -19.31
N TYR A 71 11.31 2.69 -18.31
CA TYR A 71 11.61 1.97 -17.07
C TYR A 71 10.52 0.97 -16.73
N ASP A 72 10.93 -0.20 -16.27
CA ASP A 72 9.97 -1.15 -15.70
C ASP A 72 9.39 -0.59 -14.41
N GLY A 73 8.06 -0.54 -14.33
CA GLY A 73 7.36 -0.16 -13.12
C GLY A 73 7.57 -1.20 -12.01
N MET A 74 7.68 -0.76 -10.76
CA MET A 74 7.79 -1.65 -9.62
C MET A 74 6.43 -1.87 -8.95
N VAL A 75 6.01 -3.13 -8.88
CA VAL A 75 4.76 -3.53 -8.23
C VAL A 75 5.08 -4.19 -6.90
N TYR A 76 4.56 -3.64 -5.81
CA TYR A 76 4.69 -4.24 -4.49
C TYR A 76 3.33 -4.66 -3.94
N ARG A 77 3.29 -5.85 -3.35
CA ARG A 77 2.19 -6.28 -2.50
C ARG A 77 2.40 -5.72 -1.09
N ILE A 78 1.41 -5.05 -0.54
CA ILE A 78 1.44 -4.56 0.83
C ILE A 78 0.91 -5.69 1.73
N VAL A 79 1.79 -6.30 2.50
CA VAL A 79 1.49 -7.47 3.34
C VAL A 79 1.14 -7.10 4.77
N ASP A 80 1.57 -5.92 5.22
CA ASP A 80 1.19 -5.34 6.50
C ASP A 80 1.07 -3.82 6.39
N ALA A 81 0.16 -3.23 7.16
CA ALA A 81 0.01 -1.79 7.28
C ALA A 81 -0.49 -1.43 8.68
N LYS A 82 0.18 -0.48 9.32
CA LYS A 82 -0.15 -0.03 10.66
C LYS A 82 0.03 1.48 10.81
N ARG A 83 -0.99 2.15 11.32
CA ARG A 83 -0.86 3.56 11.71
C ARG A 83 0.07 3.65 12.94
N VAL A 84 1.18 4.38 12.81
CA VAL A 84 2.20 4.53 13.86
C VAL A 84 2.18 5.92 14.49
N ALA A 85 1.55 6.89 13.82
CA ALA A 85 1.24 8.23 14.34
C ALA A 85 0.00 8.78 13.61
N PRO A 86 -0.60 9.88 14.03
CA PRO A 86 -1.75 10.48 13.35
C PRO A 86 -1.50 10.78 11.87
N ASP A 87 -0.28 11.16 11.54
CA ASP A 87 0.21 11.51 10.21
C ASP A 87 1.12 10.46 9.56
N LYS A 88 1.35 9.30 10.22
CA LYS A 88 2.29 8.29 9.74
C LYS A 88 1.69 6.89 9.65
N LEU A 89 1.93 6.24 8.51
CA LEU A 89 1.55 4.86 8.22
C LEU A 89 2.79 4.03 7.91
N SER A 90 3.01 2.96 8.68
CA SER A 90 4.01 1.94 8.38
C SER A 90 3.42 0.92 7.43
N LEU A 91 4.18 0.55 6.40
CA LEU A 91 3.84 -0.44 5.37
C LEU A 91 4.98 -1.45 5.27
N ARG A 92 4.64 -2.74 5.22
CA ARG A 92 5.55 -3.79 4.78
C ARG A 92 5.19 -4.19 3.37
N GLN A 93 6.14 -4.04 2.46
CA GLN A 93 5.97 -4.21 1.02
C GLN A 93 6.87 -5.34 0.52
N VAL A 94 6.33 -6.19 -0.34
CA VAL A 94 7.05 -7.30 -1.00
C VAL A 94 6.98 -7.09 -2.50
N LEU A 95 8.13 -7.05 -3.17
CA LEU A 95 8.19 -6.88 -4.63
C LEU A 95 7.54 -8.08 -5.33
N ALA A 96 6.62 -7.81 -6.26
CA ALA A 96 5.86 -8.88 -6.92
C ALA A 96 6.73 -9.79 -7.82
N SER A 97 7.78 -9.24 -8.41
CA SER A 97 8.72 -9.98 -9.28
C SER A 97 9.80 -10.74 -8.51
N ASP A 98 10.06 -10.38 -7.24
CA ASP A 98 11.02 -11.07 -6.38
C ASP A 98 10.61 -10.95 -4.91
N GLU A 99 10.02 -11.99 -4.36
CA GLU A 99 9.52 -12.01 -2.98
C GLU A 99 10.61 -11.90 -1.91
N LYS A 100 11.89 -12.00 -2.27
CA LYS A 100 13.02 -11.76 -1.35
C LYS A 100 13.25 -10.27 -1.11
N VAL A 101 12.79 -9.42 -2.03
CA VAL A 101 12.88 -7.97 -1.89
C VAL A 101 11.72 -7.49 -1.04
N VAL A 102 12.01 -7.19 0.20
CA VAL A 102 11.05 -6.70 1.20
C VAL A 102 11.48 -5.33 1.68
N LEU A 103 10.54 -4.39 1.72
CA LEU A 103 10.75 -3.04 2.23
C LEU A 103 9.81 -2.76 3.40
N ASP A 104 10.36 -2.24 4.49
CA ASP A 104 9.60 -1.62 5.57
C ASP A 104 9.63 -0.10 5.36
N VAL A 105 8.48 0.48 5.05
CA VAL A 105 8.33 1.89 4.65
C VAL A 105 7.42 2.60 5.62
N VAL A 106 7.81 3.79 6.07
CA VAL A 106 6.91 4.71 6.78
C VAL A 106 6.57 5.86 5.84
N MET A 107 5.30 6.00 5.53
CA MET A 107 4.76 7.17 4.82
C MET A 107 4.34 8.23 5.82
N VAL A 108 4.62 9.49 5.51
CA VAL A 108 4.04 10.63 6.23
C VAL A 108 3.08 11.38 5.31
N LYS A 109 1.96 11.85 5.88
CA LYS A 109 0.93 12.62 5.18
C LYS A 109 0.79 14.01 5.79
N ASP A 110 0.71 15.03 4.92
CA ASP A 110 0.43 16.41 5.26
C ASP A 110 -0.65 16.94 4.32
N GLY A 111 -1.90 16.98 4.79
CA GLY A 111 -3.06 17.29 3.94
C GLY A 111 -3.19 16.30 2.77
N GLU A 112 -3.19 16.83 1.55
CA GLU A 112 -3.26 16.07 0.30
C GLU A 112 -1.87 15.73 -0.26
N ARG A 113 -0.84 15.66 0.58
CA ARG A 113 0.51 15.29 0.17
C ARG A 113 1.03 14.13 1.02
N ILE A 114 1.81 13.25 0.39
CA ILE A 114 2.53 12.16 1.05
C ILE A 114 4.00 12.18 0.65
N ARG A 115 4.85 11.62 1.51
CA ARG A 115 6.23 11.26 1.16
C ARG A 115 6.71 10.09 1.99
N ILE A 116 7.80 9.45 1.57
CA ILE A 116 8.49 8.45 2.38
C ILE A 116 9.24 9.18 3.51
N TRP A 117 8.97 8.79 4.75
CA TRP A 117 9.66 9.28 5.95
C TRP A 117 10.85 8.38 6.31
N SER A 118 10.65 7.06 6.26
CA SER A 118 11.73 6.09 6.41
C SER A 118 11.50 4.89 5.50
N SER A 119 12.59 4.25 5.07
CA SER A 119 12.53 3.00 4.31
C SER A 119 13.76 2.16 4.61
N HIS A 120 13.54 0.87 4.88
CA HIS A 120 14.56 -0.11 5.19
C HIS A 120 14.31 -1.38 4.39
N THR A 121 15.38 -2.06 4.01
CA THR A 121 15.32 -3.41 3.45
C THR A 121 15.18 -4.45 4.57
N ALA A 122 14.84 -5.70 4.24
CA ALA A 122 14.67 -6.77 5.22
C ALA A 122 15.95 -7.09 6.01
N ASP A 123 17.13 -6.83 5.44
CA ASP A 123 18.43 -7.00 6.11
C ASP A 123 18.81 -5.79 6.99
N GLY A 124 17.93 -4.78 7.08
CA GLY A 124 18.11 -3.59 7.91
C GLY A 124 18.89 -2.47 7.24
N SER A 125 19.25 -2.58 5.95
CA SER A 125 19.88 -1.48 5.22
C SER A 125 18.92 -0.30 5.11
N VAL A 126 19.40 0.89 5.48
CA VAL A 126 18.61 2.13 5.47
C VAL A 126 18.64 2.74 4.07
N LEU A 127 17.48 2.95 3.47
CA LEU A 127 17.32 3.65 2.19
C LEU A 127 16.90 5.11 2.40
N VAL A 128 16.02 5.34 3.40
CA VAL A 128 15.54 6.67 3.79
C VAL A 128 15.50 6.75 5.31
N GLN A 129 15.99 7.84 5.88
CA GLN A 129 15.94 8.13 7.30
C GLN A 129 15.44 9.56 7.51
N ASP A 130 14.37 9.73 8.30
CA ASP A 130 13.78 11.05 8.63
C ASP A 130 13.50 11.91 7.38
N GLY A 131 13.06 11.26 6.31
CA GLY A 131 12.79 11.89 5.01
C GLY A 131 14.04 12.18 4.18
N THR A 132 15.25 11.79 4.62
CA THR A 132 16.50 11.99 3.89
C THR A 132 16.94 10.69 3.22
N ILE A 133 17.37 10.76 1.96
CA ILE A 133 17.82 9.60 1.17
C ILE A 133 19.23 9.25 1.60
N ALA A 134 19.46 8.00 2.06
CA ALA A 134 20.73 7.57 2.62
C ALA A 134 21.91 7.61 1.61
N SER A 135 21.65 7.34 0.33
CA SER A 135 22.64 7.36 -0.74
C SER A 135 22.95 8.76 -1.29
N ALA A 136 22.14 9.77 -0.93
CA ALA A 136 22.26 11.13 -1.44
C ALA A 136 22.26 12.12 -0.27
N ARG A 137 23.45 12.60 0.11
CA ARG A 137 23.61 13.53 1.24
C ARG A 137 22.71 14.75 1.06
N ASP A 138 21.97 15.08 2.11
CA ASP A 138 21.08 16.25 2.19
C ASP A 138 19.89 16.25 1.21
N GLN A 139 19.70 15.19 0.42
CA GLN A 139 18.55 15.07 -0.45
C GLN A 139 17.35 14.49 0.30
N GLN A 140 16.30 15.28 0.43
CA GLN A 140 15.05 14.82 1.01
C GLN A 140 14.17 14.10 -0.03
N THR A 141 13.37 13.15 0.46
CA THR A 141 12.27 12.58 -0.33
C THR A 141 11.28 13.67 -0.68
N ARG A 142 10.74 13.59 -1.90
CA ARG A 142 9.84 14.63 -2.39
C ARG A 142 8.41 14.39 -1.91
N TRP A 143 7.68 15.47 -1.77
CA TRP A 143 6.25 15.42 -1.56
C TRP A 143 5.53 15.11 -2.87
N ALA A 144 4.69 14.08 -2.84
CA ALA A 144 3.76 13.75 -3.91
C ALA A 144 2.37 14.24 -3.52
N GLY A 145 1.70 14.96 -4.40
CA GLY A 145 0.31 15.37 -4.25
C GLY A 145 -0.64 14.28 -4.72
N ARG A 146 -1.87 14.28 -4.24
CA ARG A 146 -2.93 13.43 -4.76
C ARG A 146 -3.31 13.87 -6.16
N CYS A 147 -3.20 12.97 -7.11
CA CYS A 147 -3.68 13.22 -8.46
C CYS A 147 -5.20 12.98 -8.50
N GLY A 148 -5.95 13.93 -9.06
CA GLY A 148 -7.38 13.76 -9.27
C GLY A 148 -7.66 12.45 -10.01
N GLU A 149 -8.71 11.76 -9.63
CA GLU A 149 -9.16 10.56 -10.30
C GLU A 149 -9.44 10.89 -11.78
N ARG A 150 -8.51 10.55 -12.68
CA ARG A 150 -8.99 10.10 -13.97
C ARG A 150 -9.71 8.80 -13.65
N ARG A 151 -11.02 8.84 -13.67
CA ARG A 151 -11.85 7.65 -13.73
C ARG A 151 -11.16 6.71 -14.72
N ALA A 152 -10.58 5.61 -14.24
CA ALA A 152 -10.11 4.57 -15.13
C ALA A 152 -11.33 4.22 -15.97
N GLU A 153 -11.29 4.55 -17.27
CA GLU A 153 -12.26 4.07 -18.22
C GLU A 153 -12.27 2.55 -18.07
N GLN A 154 -13.35 2.02 -17.53
CA GLN A 154 -13.61 0.59 -17.59
C GLN A 154 -13.49 0.22 -19.08
N PRO A 155 -12.61 -0.73 -19.43
CA PRO A 155 -12.60 -1.23 -20.81
C PRO A 155 -14.02 -1.67 -21.13
N ASN A 156 -14.56 -1.08 -22.18
CA ASN A 156 -15.90 -1.32 -22.69
C ASN A 156 -16.20 -2.82 -22.69
N SER A 157 -17.21 -3.22 -21.90
CA SER A 157 -17.88 -4.51 -22.11
C SER A 157 -18.34 -4.56 -23.55
N PRO A 158 -18.06 -5.65 -24.30
CA PRO A 158 -18.61 -5.79 -25.66
C PRO A 158 -20.13 -5.71 -25.56
N ARG A 159 -20.72 -4.82 -26.35
CA ARG A 159 -22.17 -4.78 -26.56
C ARG A 159 -22.56 -6.04 -27.31
N GLU A 160 -23.38 -6.84 -26.69
CA GLU A 160 -24.16 -7.87 -27.36
C GLU A 160 -25.13 -7.27 -28.36
#